data_5478248471b2a37403ba3805b9fb7ce6
#
_entry.id   5478248471b2a37403ba3805b9fb7ce6
#
_cell.length_a   1.000
_cell.length_b   1.000
_cell.length_c   1.000
_cell.angle_alpha   90.00
_cell.angle_beta   90.00
_cell.angle_gamma   90.00
#
_symmetry.space_group_name_H-M   'P 1'
#
loop_
_entity.id
_entity.type
_entity.pdbx_description
1 polymer ?
#
loop_
_entity_poly.entity_id
_entity_poly.type
_entity_poly.pdbx_seq_one_letter_code
_entity_poly.pdbx_strand_id
1 'polypeptide(L)'
;LFILLFNATLGTIQEGRAENTLAKLSKLVETRAEVIRGGQELNIPDYEVVPGDIILIQEGERIPADARLIEARNLKTQEAALTGESQPVHKTAEKINGSGLPTGDQKNMVFKGTTVAVGAGKAIAVATGLDTVIGKISKAIAGINTEIPLAKNLRQLARAVVIIVAIIIAAIFLTGVGEGRDFKEMFIAAVAISVAAVPEGLPLVLTVTLAAGVHRMAKKRVLVKKLQAVEALGQAKEIAVDKTGA
;
A
#
# COMPACT_ATOMS: atom_id res chain seq x y z
N LEU A 1 -13.98 21.52 27.13
CA LEU A 1 -14.80 21.10 25.97
C LEU A 1 -14.34 21.80 24.68
N PHE A 2 -14.12 23.13 24.71
CA PHE A 2 -13.67 23.90 23.53
C PHE A 2 -12.32 23.42 22.98
N ILE A 3 -11.33 23.18 23.84
CA ILE A 3 -10.00 22.67 23.44
C ILE A 3 -10.08 21.29 22.81
N LEU A 4 -10.90 20.40 23.37
CA LEU A 4 -11.08 19.05 22.81
C LEU A 4 -11.75 19.08 21.44
N LEU A 5 -12.76 19.92 21.23
CA LEU A 5 -13.41 20.13 19.95
C LEU A 5 -12.45 20.76 18.92
N PHE A 6 -11.64 21.72 19.36
CA PHE A 6 -10.64 22.38 18.51
C PHE A 6 -9.57 21.39 18.06
N ASN A 7 -9.00 20.59 18.97
CA ASN A 7 -8.01 19.57 18.65
C ASN A 7 -8.56 18.48 17.73
N ALA A 8 -9.80 17.99 18.00
CA ALA A 8 -10.45 17.00 17.14
C ALA A 8 -10.67 17.55 15.72
N THR A 9 -11.13 18.79 15.60
CA THR A 9 -11.37 19.43 14.29
C THR A 9 -10.05 19.67 13.54
N LEU A 10 -9.02 20.12 14.25
CA LEU A 10 -7.70 20.34 13.65
C LEU A 10 -7.06 19.04 13.17
N GLY A 11 -7.17 17.97 13.97
CA GLY A 11 -6.70 16.63 13.61
C GLY A 11 -7.40 16.10 12.35
N THR A 12 -8.72 16.19 12.29
CA THR A 12 -9.50 15.74 11.12
C THR A 12 -9.15 16.53 9.85
N ILE A 13 -8.94 17.84 9.96
CA ILE A 13 -8.53 18.69 8.82
C ILE A 13 -7.13 18.33 8.34
N GLN A 14 -6.18 18.07 9.25
CA GLN A 14 -4.81 17.68 8.89
C GLN A 14 -4.77 16.29 8.23
N GLU A 15 -5.52 15.34 8.76
CA GLU A 15 -5.63 13.98 8.21
C GLU A 15 -6.25 13.98 6.81
N GLY A 16 -7.35 14.71 6.60
CA GLY A 16 -8.00 14.85 5.30
C GLY A 16 -7.12 15.58 4.26
N ARG A 17 -6.27 16.53 4.66
CA ARG A 17 -5.30 17.16 3.74
C ARG A 17 -4.18 16.20 3.33
N ALA A 18 -3.71 15.35 4.24
CA ALA A 18 -2.69 14.34 3.95
C ALA A 18 -3.22 13.29 2.96
N GLU A 19 -4.43 12.77 3.17
CA GLU A 19 -5.08 11.82 2.25
C GLU A 19 -5.32 12.40 0.86
N ASN A 20 -5.83 13.64 0.77
CA ASN A 20 -6.07 14.30 -0.51
C ASN A 20 -4.78 14.56 -1.30
N THR A 21 -3.67 14.82 -0.62
CA THR A 21 -2.37 15.01 -1.28
C THR A 21 -1.85 13.67 -1.84
N LEU A 22 -2.00 12.59 -1.09
CA LEU A 22 -1.63 11.24 -1.54
C LEU A 22 -2.51 10.78 -2.71
N ALA A 23 -3.82 11.04 -2.67
CA ALA A 23 -4.75 10.71 -3.75
C ALA A 23 -4.43 11.48 -5.06
N LYS A 24 -4.00 12.75 -4.97
CA LYS A 24 -3.56 13.53 -6.13
C LYS A 24 -2.26 12.98 -6.74
N LEU A 25 -1.32 12.55 -5.91
CA LEU A 25 -0.08 11.92 -6.38
C LEU A 25 -0.33 10.56 -7.03
N SER A 26 -1.29 9.80 -6.52
CA SER A 26 -1.70 8.51 -7.10
C SER A 26 -2.29 8.68 -8.51
N LYS A 27 -3.07 9.73 -8.76
CA LYS A 27 -3.63 10.03 -10.09
C LYS A 27 -2.60 10.43 -11.14
N LEU A 28 -1.44 10.94 -10.74
CA LEU A 28 -0.36 11.31 -11.67
C LEU A 28 0.40 10.10 -12.24
N VAL A 29 0.15 8.89 -11.72
CA VAL A 29 0.77 7.62 -12.15
C VAL A 29 -0.28 6.66 -12.74
N GLU A 30 -1.41 7.17 -13.22
CA GLU A 30 -2.43 6.34 -13.86
C GLU A 30 -1.87 5.72 -15.14
N THR A 31 -1.76 4.40 -15.17
CA THR A 31 -1.50 3.63 -16.39
C THR A 31 -2.79 3.57 -17.22
N ARG A 32 -2.65 3.78 -18.52
CA ARG A 32 -3.75 3.73 -19.49
C ARG A 32 -3.60 2.50 -20.38
N ALA A 33 -4.70 2.08 -20.95
CA ALA A 33 -4.76 0.95 -21.87
C ALA A 33 -5.51 1.34 -23.14
N GLU A 34 -5.00 0.91 -24.30
CA GLU A 34 -5.70 1.02 -25.55
C GLU A 34 -6.52 -0.25 -25.78
N VAL A 35 -7.84 -0.08 -25.95
CA VAL A 35 -8.77 -1.19 -26.13
C VAL A 35 -9.68 -0.96 -27.32
N ILE A 36 -10.18 -2.05 -27.93
CA ILE A 36 -11.18 -1.99 -28.99
C ILE A 36 -12.52 -2.42 -28.43
N ARG A 37 -13.49 -1.50 -28.42
CA ARG A 37 -14.88 -1.76 -28.06
C ARG A 37 -15.82 -1.29 -29.15
N GLY A 38 -16.74 -2.16 -29.60
CA GLY A 38 -17.66 -1.81 -30.69
C GLY A 38 -16.97 -1.43 -32.01
N GLY A 39 -15.76 -1.92 -32.25
CA GLY A 39 -14.97 -1.61 -33.45
C GLY A 39 -14.22 -0.27 -33.37
N GLN A 40 -14.27 0.44 -32.26
CA GLN A 40 -13.55 1.71 -32.06
C GLN A 40 -12.40 1.51 -31.05
N GLU A 41 -11.28 2.17 -31.33
CA GLU A 41 -10.14 2.23 -30.42
C GLU A 41 -10.40 3.31 -29.37
N LEU A 42 -10.28 2.92 -28.10
CA LEU A 42 -10.51 3.76 -26.94
C LEU A 42 -9.29 3.69 -26.02
N ASN A 43 -8.86 4.85 -25.53
CA ASN A 43 -7.80 4.94 -24.52
C ASN A 43 -8.44 5.13 -23.14
N ILE A 44 -8.42 4.09 -22.32
CA ILE A 44 -9.09 4.04 -21.02
C ILE A 44 -8.07 3.85 -19.88
N PRO A 45 -8.40 4.22 -18.64
CA PRO A 45 -7.61 3.82 -17.48
C PRO A 45 -7.51 2.30 -17.36
N ASP A 46 -6.37 1.77 -16.92
CA ASP A 46 -6.11 0.32 -16.82
C ASP A 46 -7.09 -0.41 -15.91
N TYR A 47 -7.64 0.27 -14.91
CA TYR A 47 -8.64 -0.29 -13.98
C TYR A 47 -10.05 -0.41 -14.59
N GLU A 48 -10.31 0.21 -15.74
CA GLU A 48 -11.57 0.08 -16.47
C GLU A 48 -11.56 -1.06 -17.50
N VAL A 49 -10.43 -1.75 -17.65
CA VAL A 49 -10.33 -2.94 -18.51
C VAL A 49 -11.11 -4.09 -17.87
N VAL A 50 -11.97 -4.71 -18.67
CA VAL A 50 -12.80 -5.85 -18.25
C VAL A 50 -12.49 -7.10 -19.07
N PRO A 51 -12.75 -8.31 -18.53
CA PRO A 51 -12.64 -9.54 -19.30
C PRO A 51 -13.49 -9.47 -20.59
N GLY A 52 -12.89 -9.85 -21.71
CA GLY A 52 -13.51 -9.75 -23.05
C GLY A 52 -13.07 -8.52 -23.86
N ASP A 53 -12.45 -7.52 -23.26
CA ASP A 53 -11.86 -6.41 -24.01
C ASP A 53 -10.72 -6.90 -24.91
N ILE A 54 -10.67 -6.35 -26.14
CA ILE A 54 -9.51 -6.52 -27.02
C ILE A 54 -8.53 -5.41 -26.71
N ILE A 55 -7.37 -5.78 -26.18
CA ILE A 55 -6.30 -4.86 -25.80
C ILE A 55 -5.32 -4.74 -26.96
N LEU A 56 -5.00 -3.53 -27.37
CA LEU A 56 -3.87 -3.22 -28.24
C LEU A 56 -2.60 -3.15 -27.39
N ILE A 57 -1.54 -3.74 -27.88
CA ILE A 57 -0.27 -3.88 -27.15
C ILE A 57 0.85 -3.35 -28.04
N GLN A 58 1.59 -2.36 -27.54
CA GLN A 58 2.68 -1.69 -28.28
C GLN A 58 3.97 -1.66 -27.43
N GLU A 59 5.09 -1.51 -28.12
CA GLU A 59 6.41 -1.43 -27.49
C GLU A 59 6.48 -0.31 -26.44
N GLY A 60 7.06 -0.60 -25.28
CA GLY A 60 7.18 0.31 -24.15
C GLY A 60 5.95 0.35 -23.23
N GLU A 61 4.82 -0.22 -23.63
CA GLU A 61 3.60 -0.19 -22.84
C GLU A 61 3.59 -1.26 -21.75
N ARG A 62 2.80 -0.97 -20.72
CA ARG A 62 2.55 -1.88 -19.60
C ARG A 62 1.27 -2.65 -19.85
N ILE A 63 1.31 -3.95 -19.71
CA ILE A 63 0.15 -4.82 -19.88
C ILE A 63 -0.86 -4.59 -18.74
N PRO A 64 -2.13 -4.23 -19.04
CA PRO A 64 -3.12 -3.82 -18.04
C PRO A 64 -3.86 -4.99 -17.39
N ALA A 65 -3.90 -6.15 -18.06
CA ALA A 65 -4.66 -7.33 -17.64
C ALA A 65 -3.95 -8.61 -18.08
N ASP A 66 -4.31 -9.75 -17.51
CA ASP A 66 -3.91 -11.04 -18.07
C ASP A 66 -4.75 -11.27 -19.33
N ALA A 67 -4.09 -11.48 -20.46
CA ALA A 67 -4.77 -11.56 -21.73
C ALA A 67 -4.21 -12.65 -22.66
N ARG A 68 -5.10 -13.25 -23.47
CA ARG A 68 -4.77 -14.24 -24.48
C ARG A 68 -4.46 -13.55 -25.81
N LEU A 69 -3.27 -13.76 -26.33
CA LEU A 69 -2.85 -13.18 -27.60
C LEU A 69 -3.69 -13.76 -28.78
N ILE A 70 -4.19 -12.87 -29.61
CA ILE A 70 -4.85 -13.18 -30.89
C ILE A 70 -4.00 -12.78 -32.09
N GLU A 71 -3.16 -11.75 -31.93
CA GLU A 71 -2.13 -11.35 -32.90
C GLU A 71 -0.84 -11.05 -32.14
N ALA A 72 0.31 -11.43 -32.72
CA ALA A 72 1.64 -11.11 -32.20
C ALA A 72 2.58 -10.83 -33.37
N ARG A 73 3.19 -9.64 -33.38
CA ARG A 73 4.15 -9.22 -34.39
C ARG A 73 5.51 -8.96 -33.74
N ASN A 74 6.38 -9.95 -33.78
CA ASN A 74 7.70 -9.92 -33.13
C ASN A 74 7.62 -9.50 -31.65
N LEU A 75 6.54 -9.91 -30.97
CA LEU A 75 6.23 -9.48 -29.62
C LEU A 75 7.15 -10.18 -28.61
N LYS A 76 7.78 -9.37 -27.76
CA LYS A 76 8.56 -9.84 -26.59
C LYS A 76 8.13 -9.05 -25.36
N THR A 77 7.92 -9.73 -24.25
CA THR A 77 7.52 -9.11 -22.98
C THR A 77 8.58 -9.33 -21.90
N GLN A 78 8.81 -8.32 -21.08
CA GLN A 78 9.66 -8.38 -19.90
C GLN A 78 8.81 -8.88 -18.73
N GLU A 79 9.06 -10.10 -18.29
CA GLU A 79 8.26 -10.80 -17.26
C GLU A 79 9.01 -11.01 -15.95
N ALA A 80 10.12 -10.31 -15.74
CA ALA A 80 10.97 -10.45 -14.55
C ALA A 80 10.19 -10.35 -13.22
N ALA A 81 9.17 -9.49 -13.17
CA ALA A 81 8.33 -9.33 -11.97
C ALA A 81 7.51 -10.58 -11.59
N LEU A 82 7.30 -11.50 -12.54
CA LEU A 82 6.52 -12.73 -12.34
C LEU A 82 7.38 -13.99 -12.33
N THR A 83 8.44 -14.02 -13.14
CA THR A 83 9.27 -15.20 -13.35
C THR A 83 10.65 -15.10 -12.69
N GLY A 84 11.08 -13.89 -12.33
CA GLY A 84 12.44 -13.59 -11.87
C GLY A 84 13.48 -13.54 -13.00
N GLU A 85 13.10 -13.82 -14.26
CA GLU A 85 14.02 -13.84 -15.40
C GLU A 85 14.07 -12.49 -16.10
N SER A 86 15.26 -11.92 -16.26
CA SER A 86 15.49 -10.61 -16.88
C SER A 86 15.46 -10.63 -18.42
N GLN A 87 15.48 -11.80 -19.04
CA GLN A 87 15.47 -11.93 -20.50
C GLN A 87 14.03 -11.73 -21.03
N PRO A 88 13.82 -10.91 -22.06
CA PRO A 88 12.51 -10.78 -22.68
C PRO A 88 12.02 -12.10 -23.28
N VAL A 89 10.79 -12.46 -22.96
CA VAL A 89 10.13 -13.70 -23.41
C VAL A 89 9.46 -13.47 -24.75
N HIS A 90 9.75 -14.29 -25.75
CA HIS A 90 9.06 -14.26 -27.05
C HIS A 90 7.61 -14.74 -26.90
N LYS A 91 6.67 -14.01 -27.45
CA LYS A 91 5.25 -14.29 -27.40
C LYS A 91 4.69 -14.64 -28.79
N THR A 92 3.70 -15.54 -28.80
CA THR A 92 3.03 -16.02 -30.03
C THR A 92 1.53 -16.07 -29.83
N ALA A 93 0.78 -15.88 -30.90
CA ALA A 93 -0.68 -16.11 -30.90
C ALA A 93 -1.06 -17.58 -31.08
N GLU A 94 -0.11 -18.44 -31.40
CA GLU A 94 -0.37 -19.87 -31.67
C GLU A 94 -0.89 -20.62 -30.46
N LYS A 95 -1.58 -21.72 -30.72
CA LYS A 95 -2.04 -22.63 -29.65
C LYS A 95 -0.84 -23.40 -29.10
N ILE A 96 -0.69 -23.37 -27.80
CA ILE A 96 0.33 -24.16 -27.09
C ILE A 96 -0.34 -25.45 -26.59
N ASN A 97 0.30 -26.61 -26.84
CA ASN A 97 -0.15 -27.89 -26.35
C ASN A 97 0.32 -28.06 -24.90
N GLY A 98 -0.62 -28.44 -24.03
CA GLY A 98 -0.40 -28.69 -22.60
C GLY A 98 -1.43 -27.97 -21.73
N SER A 99 -1.78 -28.57 -20.60
CA SER A 99 -2.62 -27.96 -19.57
C SER A 99 -1.80 -27.73 -18.32
N GLY A 100 -2.05 -26.60 -17.63
CA GLY A 100 -1.37 -26.29 -16.36
C GLY A 100 0.10 -25.85 -16.51
N LEU A 101 0.46 -25.27 -17.64
CA LEU A 101 1.80 -24.75 -17.86
C LEU A 101 2.14 -23.65 -16.84
N PRO A 102 3.38 -23.59 -16.32
CA PRO A 102 3.87 -22.47 -15.53
C PRO A 102 3.71 -21.15 -16.29
N THR A 103 3.56 -20.04 -15.57
CA THR A 103 3.32 -18.71 -16.16
C THR A 103 4.39 -18.33 -17.21
N GLY A 104 5.67 -18.63 -16.97
CA GLY A 104 6.76 -18.35 -17.91
C GLY A 104 6.70 -19.15 -19.22
N ASP A 105 6.04 -20.31 -19.23
CA ASP A 105 5.89 -21.17 -20.41
C ASP A 105 4.64 -20.84 -21.24
N GLN A 106 3.74 -20.01 -20.71
CA GLN A 106 2.52 -19.57 -21.40
C GLN A 106 2.84 -18.48 -22.43
N LYS A 107 3.56 -18.83 -23.49
CA LYS A 107 4.02 -17.90 -24.52
C LYS A 107 2.87 -17.27 -25.35
N ASN A 108 1.67 -17.80 -25.25
CA ASN A 108 0.48 -17.26 -25.90
C ASN A 108 -0.38 -16.38 -24.97
N MET A 109 0.13 -16.07 -23.80
CA MET A 109 -0.47 -15.17 -22.82
C MET A 109 0.45 -13.98 -22.55
N VAL A 110 -0.14 -12.85 -22.19
CA VAL A 110 0.52 -11.70 -21.59
C VAL A 110 -0.09 -11.42 -20.23
N PHE A 111 0.69 -10.87 -19.32
CA PHE A 111 0.31 -10.80 -17.92
C PHE A 111 0.33 -9.36 -17.39
N LYS A 112 -0.65 -9.02 -16.55
CA LYS A 112 -0.72 -7.72 -15.90
C LYS A 112 0.59 -7.34 -15.20
N GLY A 113 1.01 -6.09 -15.44
CA GLY A 113 2.18 -5.52 -14.78
C GLY A 113 3.51 -5.80 -15.46
N THR A 114 3.54 -6.66 -16.49
CA THR A 114 4.70 -6.85 -17.37
C THR A 114 4.77 -5.73 -18.42
N THR A 115 5.92 -5.56 -19.06
CA THR A 115 6.16 -4.50 -20.04
C THR A 115 6.50 -5.11 -21.41
N VAL A 116 6.02 -4.49 -22.48
CA VAL A 116 6.39 -4.87 -23.86
C VAL A 116 7.81 -4.38 -24.14
N ALA A 117 8.72 -5.31 -24.36
CA ALA A 117 10.12 -4.99 -24.66
C ALA A 117 10.34 -4.68 -26.14
N VAL A 118 9.64 -5.39 -27.03
CA VAL A 118 9.73 -5.21 -28.50
C VAL A 118 8.42 -5.69 -29.13
N GLY A 119 8.04 -5.05 -30.22
CA GLY A 119 6.95 -5.49 -31.10
C GLY A 119 5.57 -5.00 -30.70
N ALA A 120 4.55 -5.60 -31.29
CA ALA A 120 3.15 -5.23 -31.08
C ALA A 120 2.24 -6.46 -31.18
N GLY A 121 1.02 -6.34 -30.65
CA GLY A 121 0.04 -7.41 -30.74
C GLY A 121 -1.36 -6.99 -30.34
N LYS A 122 -2.30 -7.95 -30.43
CA LYS A 122 -3.65 -7.83 -29.88
C LYS A 122 -3.93 -8.99 -28.98
N ALA A 123 -4.60 -8.75 -27.87
CA ALA A 123 -4.96 -9.79 -26.92
C ALA A 123 -6.37 -9.57 -26.37
N ILE A 124 -7.04 -10.65 -26.00
CA ILE A 124 -8.32 -10.60 -25.30
C ILE A 124 -8.05 -10.71 -23.82
N ALA A 125 -8.53 -9.73 -23.04
CA ALA A 125 -8.48 -9.77 -21.58
C ALA A 125 -9.25 -10.98 -21.04
N VAL A 126 -8.61 -11.79 -20.22
CA VAL A 126 -9.21 -12.99 -19.61
C VAL A 126 -9.33 -12.87 -18.09
N ALA A 127 -8.45 -12.11 -17.46
CA ALA A 127 -8.53 -11.83 -16.03
C ALA A 127 -8.05 -10.40 -15.73
N THR A 128 -8.71 -9.74 -14.77
CA THR A 128 -8.42 -8.35 -14.37
C THR A 128 -8.33 -8.24 -12.85
N GLY A 129 -7.78 -7.15 -12.35
CA GLY A 129 -7.72 -6.85 -10.91
C GLY A 129 -7.05 -7.95 -10.09
N LEU A 130 -7.75 -8.44 -9.07
CA LEU A 130 -7.26 -9.46 -8.14
C LEU A 130 -7.27 -10.89 -8.73
N ASP A 131 -7.95 -11.10 -9.85
CA ASP A 131 -8.01 -12.42 -10.50
C ASP A 131 -6.82 -12.66 -11.43
N THR A 132 -6.02 -11.64 -11.73
CA THR A 132 -4.76 -11.77 -12.47
C THR A 132 -3.71 -12.54 -11.67
N VAL A 133 -2.67 -13.05 -12.35
CA VAL A 133 -1.54 -13.73 -11.70
C VAL A 133 -0.93 -12.84 -10.61
N ILE A 134 -0.61 -11.58 -10.93
CA ILE A 134 -0.05 -10.63 -9.95
C ILE A 134 -1.08 -10.25 -8.88
N GLY A 135 -2.35 -10.20 -9.21
CA GLY A 135 -3.44 -9.94 -8.28
C GLY A 135 -3.57 -11.03 -7.22
N LYS A 136 -3.47 -12.29 -7.62
CA LYS A 136 -3.48 -13.45 -6.70
C LYS A 136 -2.27 -13.41 -5.76
N ILE A 137 -1.09 -13.08 -6.26
CA ILE A 137 0.12 -12.88 -5.44
C ILE A 137 -0.10 -11.74 -4.44
N SER A 138 -0.62 -10.61 -4.91
CA SER A 138 -0.92 -9.45 -4.06
C SER A 138 -1.92 -9.79 -2.96
N LYS A 139 -2.97 -10.57 -3.28
CA LYS A 139 -3.97 -11.03 -2.30
C LYS A 139 -3.36 -11.97 -1.25
N ALA A 140 -2.48 -12.86 -1.66
CA ALA A 140 -1.77 -13.75 -0.74
C ALA A 140 -0.85 -12.96 0.23
N ILE A 141 -0.21 -11.88 -0.24
CA ILE A 141 0.66 -11.01 0.56
C ILE A 141 -0.16 -10.06 1.44
N ALA A 142 -1.31 -9.56 0.97
CA ALA A 142 -2.17 -8.64 1.71
C ALA A 142 -2.71 -9.22 3.03
N GLY A 143 -2.80 -10.56 3.14
CA GLY A 143 -3.13 -11.26 4.38
C GLY A 143 -2.01 -11.30 5.41
N ILE A 144 -0.79 -10.92 5.04
CA ILE A 144 0.35 -10.85 5.95
C ILE A 144 0.25 -9.50 6.68
N ASN A 145 -0.06 -9.59 7.97
CA ASN A 145 -0.20 -8.42 8.84
C ASN A 145 1.17 -7.75 8.99
N THR A 146 1.43 -6.73 8.18
CA THR A 146 2.64 -5.90 8.25
C THR A 146 2.50 -4.79 9.28
N GLU A 147 1.83 -5.07 10.44
CA GLU A 147 1.86 -4.12 11.55
C GLU A 147 3.31 -3.92 12.00
N ILE A 148 3.75 -2.69 11.87
CA ILE A 148 5.09 -2.28 12.26
C ILE A 148 5.22 -2.53 13.77
N PRO A 149 6.26 -3.28 14.23
CA PRO A 149 6.42 -3.63 15.63
C PRO A 149 6.38 -2.42 16.58
N LEU A 150 6.94 -1.29 16.18
CA LEU A 150 6.95 -0.06 16.99
C LEU A 150 5.56 0.54 17.15
N ALA A 151 4.75 0.59 16.11
CA ALA A 151 3.36 1.08 16.20
C ALA A 151 2.53 0.20 17.15
N LYS A 152 2.74 -1.12 17.12
CA LYS A 152 2.13 -2.07 18.06
C LYS A 152 2.59 -1.82 19.49
N ASN A 153 3.89 -1.68 19.70
CA ASN A 153 4.47 -1.43 21.02
C ASN A 153 4.00 -0.09 21.61
N LEU A 154 3.94 0.96 20.77
CA LEU A 154 3.42 2.27 21.17
C LEU A 154 1.94 2.21 21.56
N ARG A 155 1.12 1.47 20.81
CA ARG A 155 -0.30 1.26 21.14
C ARG A 155 -0.47 0.49 22.45
N GLN A 156 0.40 -0.49 22.70
CA GLN A 156 0.41 -1.23 23.98
C GLN A 156 0.82 -0.32 25.13
N LEU A 157 1.87 0.49 24.97
CA LEU A 157 2.30 1.48 25.95
C LEU A 157 1.20 2.49 26.26
N ALA A 158 0.61 3.08 25.22
CA ALA A 158 -0.50 4.02 25.37
C ALA A 158 -1.68 3.39 26.14
N ARG A 159 -2.04 2.15 25.82
CA ARG A 159 -3.09 1.43 26.54
C ARG A 159 -2.73 1.19 28.02
N ALA A 160 -1.49 0.81 28.31
CA ALA A 160 -1.02 0.63 29.67
C ALA A 160 -1.08 1.95 30.47
N VAL A 161 -0.63 3.06 29.87
CA VAL A 161 -0.69 4.40 30.47
C VAL A 161 -2.15 4.79 30.76
N VAL A 162 -3.07 4.61 29.82
CA VAL A 162 -4.49 4.91 30.02
C VAL A 162 -5.08 4.10 31.18
N ILE A 163 -4.75 2.81 31.29
CA ILE A 163 -5.23 1.95 32.38
C ILE A 163 -4.68 2.43 33.73
N ILE A 164 -3.38 2.71 33.82
CA ILE A 164 -2.73 3.20 35.05
C ILE A 164 -3.38 4.52 35.48
N VAL A 165 -3.54 5.45 34.56
CA VAL A 165 -4.17 6.75 34.82
C VAL A 165 -5.62 6.58 35.28
N ALA A 166 -6.38 5.69 34.66
CA ALA A 166 -7.77 5.41 35.07
C ALA A 166 -7.82 4.88 36.51
N ILE A 167 -6.88 4.01 36.92
CA ILE A 167 -6.81 3.51 38.27
C ILE A 167 -6.46 4.64 39.27
N ILE A 168 -5.49 5.51 38.92
CA ILE A 168 -5.10 6.65 39.75
C ILE A 168 -6.28 7.61 39.94
N ILE A 169 -7.00 7.94 38.86
CA ILE A 169 -8.18 8.80 38.88
C ILE A 169 -9.26 8.19 39.77
N ALA A 170 -9.52 6.90 39.60
CA ALA A 170 -10.53 6.21 40.42
C ALA A 170 -10.13 6.24 41.92
N ALA A 171 -8.86 6.03 42.27
CA ALA A 171 -8.38 6.09 43.63
C ALA A 171 -8.52 7.50 44.21
N ILE A 172 -8.10 8.55 43.51
CA ILE A 172 -8.23 9.95 43.93
C ILE A 172 -9.71 10.33 44.12
N PHE A 173 -10.56 9.90 43.18
CA PHE A 173 -11.99 10.17 43.26
C PHE A 173 -12.64 9.50 44.48
N LEU A 174 -12.37 8.22 44.67
CA LEU A 174 -12.92 7.46 45.81
C LEU A 174 -12.45 7.98 47.16
N THR A 175 -11.17 8.29 47.30
CA THR A 175 -10.62 8.86 48.54
C THR A 175 -11.15 10.25 48.81
N GLY A 176 -11.22 11.12 47.80
CA GLY A 176 -11.74 12.48 47.95
C GLY A 176 -13.22 12.51 48.36
N VAL A 177 -14.07 11.67 47.73
CA VAL A 177 -15.48 11.53 48.14
C VAL A 177 -15.60 10.93 49.51
N GLY A 178 -14.75 9.95 49.89
CA GLY A 178 -14.72 9.35 51.22
C GLY A 178 -14.31 10.33 52.34
N GLU A 179 -13.50 11.33 52.02
CA GLU A 179 -13.11 12.45 52.91
C GLU A 179 -14.19 13.56 52.99
N GLY A 180 -15.33 13.40 52.31
CA GLY A 180 -16.42 14.37 52.31
C GLY A 180 -16.23 15.59 51.43
N ARG A 181 -15.31 15.51 50.45
CA ARG A 181 -15.13 16.57 49.42
C ARG A 181 -16.32 16.60 48.46
N ASP A 182 -16.59 17.76 47.89
CA ASP A 182 -17.70 17.92 46.97
C ASP A 182 -17.47 17.06 45.70
N PHE A 183 -18.48 16.28 45.35
CA PHE A 183 -18.48 15.41 44.16
C PHE A 183 -18.12 16.18 42.86
N LYS A 184 -18.61 17.41 42.73
CA LYS A 184 -18.36 18.26 41.57
C LYS A 184 -16.88 18.64 41.44
N GLU A 185 -16.23 18.97 42.57
CA GLU A 185 -14.79 19.29 42.59
C GLU A 185 -13.96 18.06 42.20
N MET A 186 -14.28 16.90 42.78
CA MET A 186 -13.60 15.66 42.44
C MET A 186 -13.79 15.24 40.98
N PHE A 187 -14.98 15.46 40.43
CA PHE A 187 -15.23 15.19 39.02
C PHE A 187 -14.43 16.12 38.11
N ILE A 188 -14.36 17.40 38.40
CA ILE A 188 -13.54 18.37 37.63
C ILE A 188 -12.06 17.99 37.70
N ALA A 189 -11.55 17.62 38.87
CA ALA A 189 -10.17 17.18 39.05
C ALA A 189 -9.89 15.89 38.24
N ALA A 190 -10.79 14.91 38.26
CA ALA A 190 -10.69 13.67 37.50
C ALA A 190 -10.62 13.94 35.99
N VAL A 191 -11.48 14.82 35.50
CA VAL A 191 -11.47 15.23 34.07
C VAL A 191 -10.17 15.95 33.70
N ALA A 192 -9.70 16.87 34.56
CA ALA A 192 -8.45 17.59 34.33
C ALA A 192 -7.24 16.65 34.23
N ILE A 193 -7.13 15.68 35.15
CA ILE A 193 -6.07 14.68 35.16
C ILE A 193 -6.19 13.77 33.92
N SER A 194 -7.39 13.38 33.54
CA SER A 194 -7.65 12.56 32.33
C SER A 194 -7.12 13.23 31.06
N VAL A 195 -7.38 14.52 30.90
CA VAL A 195 -6.92 15.30 29.75
C VAL A 195 -5.40 15.47 29.76
N ALA A 196 -4.80 15.75 30.93
CA ALA A 196 -3.37 15.94 31.06
C ALA A 196 -2.56 14.63 30.85
N ALA A 197 -3.17 13.49 31.06
CA ALA A 197 -2.51 12.18 30.98
C ALA A 197 -2.44 11.59 29.56
N VAL A 198 -3.12 12.18 28.57
CA VAL A 198 -3.08 11.69 27.20
C VAL A 198 -1.73 12.07 26.56
N PRO A 199 -0.90 11.11 26.14
CA PRO A 199 0.41 11.40 25.57
C PRO A 199 0.28 11.83 24.10
N GLU A 200 -0.27 13.01 23.83
CA GLU A 200 -0.52 13.56 22.50
C GLU A 200 0.76 13.74 21.65
N GLY A 201 1.92 13.92 22.31
CA GLY A 201 3.20 14.10 21.64
C GLY A 201 3.82 12.83 21.06
N LEU A 202 3.37 11.65 21.44
CA LEU A 202 4.00 10.38 21.10
C LEU A 202 3.97 10.07 19.58
N PRO A 203 2.84 10.24 18.87
CA PRO A 203 2.78 10.07 17.42
C PRO A 203 3.63 11.12 16.68
N LEU A 204 3.65 12.35 17.18
CA LEU A 204 4.44 13.45 16.59
C LEU A 204 5.94 13.16 16.68
N VAL A 205 6.44 12.78 17.85
CA VAL A 205 7.85 12.43 18.05
C VAL A 205 8.27 11.28 17.15
N LEU A 206 7.43 10.24 17.00
CA LEU A 206 7.68 9.13 16.09
C LEU A 206 7.81 9.62 14.65
N THR A 207 6.86 10.41 14.17
CA THR A 207 6.85 10.92 12.80
C THR A 207 8.07 11.79 12.52
N VAL A 208 8.44 12.68 13.43
CA VAL A 208 9.62 13.54 13.31
C VAL A 208 10.91 12.71 13.29
N THR A 209 11.00 11.70 14.15
CA THR A 209 12.18 10.82 14.21
C THR A 209 12.34 10.00 12.92
N LEU A 210 11.25 9.43 12.40
CA LEU A 210 11.27 8.70 11.13
C LEU A 210 11.60 9.63 9.95
N ALA A 211 11.04 10.84 9.92
CA ALA A 211 11.35 11.84 8.90
C ALA A 211 12.84 12.26 8.92
N ALA A 212 13.41 12.43 10.10
CA ALA A 212 14.86 12.69 10.25
C ALA A 212 15.70 11.49 9.79
N GLY A 213 15.21 10.26 9.98
CA GLY A 213 15.81 9.03 9.46
C GLY A 213 15.82 9.02 7.93
N VAL A 214 14.68 9.27 7.29
CA VAL A 214 14.55 9.38 5.82
C VAL A 214 15.48 10.46 5.26
N HIS A 215 15.55 11.63 5.89
CA HIS A 215 16.43 12.70 5.46
C HIS A 215 17.92 12.28 5.49
N ARG A 216 18.35 11.57 6.54
CA ARG A 216 19.71 11.03 6.62
C ARG A 216 20.00 9.97 5.54
N MET A 217 19.02 9.10 5.23
CA MET A 217 19.13 8.10 4.17
C MET A 217 19.19 8.74 2.78
N ALA A 218 18.37 9.78 2.54
CA ALA A 218 18.38 10.54 1.30
C ALA A 218 19.74 11.21 1.03
N LYS A 219 20.41 11.74 2.07
CA LYS A 219 21.80 12.25 1.96
C LYS A 219 22.79 11.18 1.52
N LYS A 220 22.51 9.90 1.81
CA LYS A 220 23.30 8.76 1.36
C LYS A 220 22.79 8.14 0.05
N ARG A 221 21.95 8.88 -0.70
CA ARG A 221 21.34 8.47 -1.98
C ARG A 221 20.42 7.24 -1.87
N VAL A 222 19.88 6.96 -0.69
CA VAL A 222 18.87 5.92 -0.48
C VAL A 222 17.49 6.56 -0.53
N LEU A 223 16.68 6.18 -1.54
CA LEU A 223 15.31 6.67 -1.70
C LEU A 223 14.33 5.79 -0.92
N VAL A 224 13.70 6.36 0.09
CA VAL A 224 12.68 5.67 0.89
C VAL A 224 11.30 6.07 0.40
N LYS A 225 10.52 5.11 -0.09
CA LYS A 225 9.15 5.34 -0.60
C LYS A 225 8.08 5.39 0.50
N LYS A 226 8.34 4.76 1.65
CA LYS A 226 7.42 4.72 2.80
C LYS A 226 8.18 4.98 4.08
N LEU A 227 7.71 5.93 4.92
CA LEU A 227 8.32 6.27 6.22
C LEU A 227 8.50 5.04 7.12
N GLN A 228 7.55 4.16 7.09
CA GLN A 228 7.52 2.91 7.86
C GLN A 228 8.64 1.93 7.46
N ALA A 229 9.12 1.99 6.22
CA ALA A 229 10.22 1.13 5.76
C ALA A 229 11.55 1.41 6.49
N VAL A 230 11.74 2.64 7.01
CA VAL A 230 12.94 3.00 7.79
C VAL A 230 13.02 2.20 9.07
N GLU A 231 11.87 2.02 9.74
CA GLU A 231 11.80 1.24 10.97
C GLU A 231 12.03 -0.26 10.69
N ALA A 232 11.33 -0.80 9.67
CA ALA A 232 11.49 -2.20 9.28
C ALA A 232 12.95 -2.51 8.92
N LEU A 233 13.63 -1.59 8.22
CA LEU A 233 15.05 -1.73 7.88
C LEU A 233 15.95 -1.73 9.13
N GLY A 234 15.65 -0.88 10.12
CA GLY A 234 16.39 -0.81 11.39
C GLY A 234 16.23 -2.05 12.27
N GLN A 235 15.17 -2.83 12.09
CA GLN A 235 14.87 -4.06 12.83
C GLN A 235 15.16 -5.34 12.03
N ALA A 236 15.60 -5.21 10.76
CA ALA A 236 15.87 -6.35 9.89
C ALA A 236 17.00 -7.22 10.48
N LYS A 237 16.71 -8.50 10.70
CA LYS A 237 17.66 -9.51 11.14
C LYS A 237 18.23 -10.31 9.98
N GLU A 238 17.47 -10.41 8.90
CA GLU A 238 17.82 -11.15 7.70
C GLU A 238 17.49 -10.30 6.46
N ILE A 239 18.36 -10.33 5.47
CA ILE A 239 18.19 -9.64 4.20
C ILE A 239 18.24 -10.70 3.11
N ALA A 240 17.09 -10.94 2.45
CA ALA A 240 17.03 -11.78 1.27
C ALA A 240 17.21 -10.89 0.02
N VAL A 241 18.20 -11.20 -0.78
CA VAL A 241 18.53 -10.46 -2.02
C VAL A 241 18.37 -11.42 -3.19
N ASP A 242 17.64 -10.99 -4.22
CA ASP A 242 17.54 -11.73 -5.47
C ASP A 242 18.76 -11.45 -6.34
N LYS A 243 19.10 -12.41 -7.23
CA LYS A 243 20.25 -12.32 -8.15
C LYS A 243 20.03 -11.25 -9.23
N THR A 244 18.79 -11.05 -9.66
CA THR A 244 18.42 -10.18 -10.77
C THR A 244 17.50 -9.06 -10.33
N GLY A 245 17.90 -7.81 -10.59
CA GLY A 245 17.10 -6.61 -10.28
C GLY A 245 17.33 -6.02 -8.88
N ALA A 246 18.38 -6.45 -8.18
CA ALA A 246 18.79 -5.85 -6.92
C ALA A 246 19.76 -4.67 -7.15
#